data_c4808029d193381dd1e288232a4de013
#
_entry.id   c4808029d193381dd1e288232a4de013
#
_cell.length_a   1.000
_cell.length_b   1.000
_cell.length_c   1.000
_cell.angle_alpha   90.00
_cell.angle_beta   90.00
_cell.angle_gamma   90.00
#
_symmetry.space_group_name_H-M   'P 1'
#
loop_
_entity.id
_entity.type
_entity.pdbx_description
1 polymer ?
#
loop_
_entity_poly.entity_id
_entity_poly.type
_entity_poly.pdbx_seq_one_letter_code
_entity_poly.pdbx_strand_id
1 'polypeptide(L)'
;MLLILIIIAFIVLFIFFAKYQKKQVQAKALAAGDPTALLNHGLTLINQGEVNSGLDYIQQAVDKGFAIAAIAMAELYSGRFPQVPADAKASNDWYKKAAELDPQYLPMLTLPSLLSSGSQTADELIAQVEQLKPNAEAGQAEFQYELAYLYLRQPFLDTDASQAIYWFEKAAAQEDPRAYYHLATLYWHDERVTSDYSKAREYFEKAVAAGDELAKDDLGHMLAAGQGGPKDLARAEALLSERAADDDFRQYYLGKRFLYGEDLAVDYDKARHWLSQSVARGNDFAKIEFAHLLLKAPQNESDYQQAKIDFEEFALKWNEDALLGLGKIYEQGLGVSRQPIKALMYYQLAAMSNRADHLKELARFSQQLGTLEIREAERLRDSFLHQHPIPAEQQQYFYFYKAESFLSDEKTTQEALQAAEAWYVKSAELGHEIAMRELVNIYGAEQLNKPIQMFIWSSLLLRHFGKYGMNSAQRLHQNTAKSCLTESELAYAETQIEAIETQLTPYLESDR
;
A
#
# COMPACT_ATOMS: atom_id res chain seq x y z
N MET A 1 -26.10 1.63 45.83
CA MET A 1 -24.91 0.75 45.63
C MET A 1 -25.25 -0.73 45.73
N LEU A 2 -25.93 -1.21 46.80
CA LEU A 2 -26.28 -2.64 46.96
C LEU A 2 -27.19 -3.19 45.83
N LEU A 3 -28.17 -2.43 45.37
CA LEU A 3 -29.08 -2.84 44.28
C LEU A 3 -28.35 -2.99 42.93
N ILE A 4 -27.39 -2.11 42.64
CA ILE A 4 -26.57 -2.19 41.40
C ILE A 4 -25.68 -3.43 41.44
N LEU A 5 -25.09 -3.77 42.57
CA LEU A 5 -24.27 -4.98 42.73
C LEU A 5 -25.10 -6.26 42.55
N ILE A 6 -26.35 -6.26 43.07
CA ILE A 6 -27.28 -7.39 42.87
C ILE A 6 -27.66 -7.54 41.40
N ILE A 7 -27.94 -6.46 40.68
CA ILE A 7 -28.25 -6.48 39.24
C ILE A 7 -27.05 -6.97 38.43
N ILE A 8 -25.86 -6.50 38.72
CA ILE A 8 -24.62 -6.97 38.06
C ILE A 8 -24.41 -8.44 38.32
N ALA A 9 -24.58 -8.92 39.55
CA ALA A 9 -24.49 -10.34 39.90
C ALA A 9 -25.50 -11.19 39.13
N PHE A 10 -26.76 -10.73 39.00
CA PHE A 10 -27.79 -11.42 38.19
C PHE A 10 -27.43 -11.45 36.71
N ILE A 11 -26.93 -10.35 36.13
CA ILE A 11 -26.50 -10.29 34.75
C ILE A 11 -25.31 -11.27 34.51
N VAL A 12 -24.33 -11.26 35.39
CA VAL A 12 -23.19 -12.19 35.32
C VAL A 12 -23.64 -13.64 35.43
N LEU A 13 -24.54 -13.94 36.37
CA LEU A 13 -25.13 -15.29 36.54
C LEU A 13 -25.93 -15.71 35.32
N PHE A 14 -26.72 -14.81 34.74
CA PHE A 14 -27.50 -15.07 33.51
C PHE A 14 -26.57 -15.31 32.31
N ILE A 15 -25.49 -14.54 32.15
CA ILE A 15 -24.47 -14.76 31.10
C ILE A 15 -23.77 -16.10 31.30
N PHE A 16 -23.43 -16.45 32.54
CA PHE A 16 -22.84 -17.75 32.87
C PHE A 16 -23.79 -18.91 32.56
N PHE A 17 -25.06 -18.76 32.96
CA PHE A 17 -26.10 -19.78 32.68
C PHE A 17 -26.36 -19.91 31.18
N ALA A 18 -26.42 -18.80 30.42
CA ALA A 18 -26.59 -18.83 28.98
C ALA A 18 -25.39 -19.51 28.28
N LYS A 19 -24.14 -19.19 28.72
CA LYS A 19 -22.93 -19.87 28.23
C LYS A 19 -22.92 -21.37 28.58
N TYR A 20 -23.37 -21.74 29.78
CA TYR A 20 -23.45 -23.14 30.21
C TYR A 20 -24.48 -23.92 29.38
N GLN A 21 -25.68 -23.34 29.16
CA GLN A 21 -26.72 -23.94 28.31
C GLN A 21 -26.24 -24.09 26.87
N LYS A 22 -25.59 -23.08 26.31
CA LYS A 22 -24.98 -23.12 24.95
C LYS A 22 -23.94 -24.25 24.86
N LYS A 23 -23.08 -24.41 25.87
CA LYS A 23 -22.08 -25.49 25.94
C LYS A 23 -22.72 -26.89 26.03
N GLN A 24 -23.81 -27.03 26.77
CA GLN A 24 -24.56 -28.30 26.87
C GLN A 24 -25.26 -28.69 25.56
N VAL A 25 -25.85 -27.71 24.86
CA VAL A 25 -26.48 -27.93 23.54
C VAL A 25 -25.41 -28.32 22.52
N GLN A 26 -24.27 -27.64 22.50
CA GLN A 26 -23.15 -28.00 21.62
C GLN A 26 -22.60 -29.40 21.91
N ALA A 27 -22.41 -29.75 23.18
CA ALA A 27 -21.94 -31.07 23.56
C ALA A 27 -22.92 -32.20 23.14
N LYS A 28 -24.25 -31.96 23.25
CA LYS A 28 -25.28 -32.92 22.78
C LYS A 28 -25.26 -33.02 21.25
N ALA A 29 -25.15 -31.91 20.51
CA ALA A 29 -25.08 -31.93 19.06
C ALA A 29 -23.82 -32.66 18.58
N LEU A 30 -22.67 -32.44 19.22
CA LEU A 30 -21.41 -33.10 18.93
C LEU A 30 -21.54 -34.63 19.18
N ALA A 31 -22.12 -35.03 20.32
CA ALA A 31 -22.35 -36.45 20.67
C ALA A 31 -23.35 -37.13 19.72
N ALA A 32 -24.30 -36.36 19.16
CA ALA A 32 -25.22 -36.83 18.12
C ALA A 32 -24.58 -36.91 16.73
N GLY A 33 -23.35 -36.40 16.59
CA GLY A 33 -22.62 -36.33 15.33
C GLY A 33 -23.21 -35.32 14.35
N ASP A 34 -23.76 -34.22 14.84
CA ASP A 34 -24.23 -33.12 13.99
C ASP A 34 -23.08 -32.54 13.16
N PRO A 35 -23.19 -32.44 11.82
CA PRO A 35 -22.08 -32.03 10.97
C PRO A 35 -21.56 -30.63 11.26
N THR A 36 -22.45 -29.69 11.61
CA THR A 36 -22.06 -28.31 11.99
C THR A 36 -21.32 -28.27 13.32
N ALA A 37 -21.77 -29.11 14.30
CA ALA A 37 -21.09 -29.23 15.59
C ALA A 37 -19.72 -29.90 15.45
N LEU A 38 -19.58 -30.90 14.59
CA LEU A 38 -18.31 -31.55 14.26
C LEU A 38 -17.33 -30.58 13.62
N LEU A 39 -17.76 -29.80 12.61
CA LEU A 39 -16.94 -28.78 11.96
C LEU A 39 -16.44 -27.71 12.97
N ASN A 40 -17.36 -27.15 13.75
CA ASN A 40 -17.00 -26.09 14.71
C ASN A 40 -16.07 -26.60 15.82
N HIS A 41 -16.24 -27.84 16.25
CA HIS A 41 -15.37 -28.50 17.23
C HIS A 41 -13.97 -28.75 16.65
N GLY A 42 -13.90 -29.24 15.41
CA GLY A 42 -12.64 -29.44 14.68
C GLY A 42 -11.84 -28.15 14.50
N LEU A 43 -12.48 -27.05 14.06
CA LEU A 43 -11.84 -25.75 13.94
C LEU A 43 -11.35 -25.21 15.30
N THR A 44 -12.10 -25.48 16.37
CA THR A 44 -11.70 -25.10 17.74
C THR A 44 -10.43 -25.82 18.17
N LEU A 45 -10.31 -27.12 17.90
CA LEU A 45 -9.12 -27.93 18.22
C LEU A 45 -7.90 -27.48 17.43
N ILE A 46 -8.06 -27.17 16.14
CA ILE A 46 -6.96 -26.62 15.31
C ILE A 46 -6.43 -25.32 15.91
N ASN A 47 -7.33 -24.41 16.30
CA ASN A 47 -6.93 -23.14 16.94
C ASN A 47 -6.27 -23.35 18.32
N GLN A 48 -6.47 -24.48 18.97
CA GLN A 48 -5.81 -24.86 20.23
C GLN A 48 -4.49 -25.61 20.01
N GLY A 49 -4.10 -25.85 18.75
CA GLY A 49 -2.88 -26.56 18.38
C GLY A 49 -3.06 -28.09 18.25
N GLU A 50 -4.26 -28.61 18.47
CA GLU A 50 -4.60 -30.03 18.31
C GLU A 50 -5.01 -30.34 16.86
N VAL A 51 -4.07 -30.11 15.92
CA VAL A 51 -4.35 -30.09 14.48
C VAL A 51 -4.93 -31.41 13.98
N ASN A 52 -4.29 -32.56 14.29
CA ASN A 52 -4.73 -33.86 13.78
C ASN A 52 -6.13 -34.20 14.29
N SER A 53 -6.41 -34.03 15.58
CA SER A 53 -7.73 -34.26 16.15
C SER A 53 -8.77 -33.33 15.51
N GLY A 54 -8.41 -32.09 15.25
CA GLY A 54 -9.29 -31.12 14.60
C GLY A 54 -9.64 -31.51 13.17
N LEU A 55 -8.65 -31.93 12.37
CA LEU A 55 -8.86 -32.42 11.01
C LEU A 55 -9.75 -33.67 10.98
N ASP A 56 -9.59 -34.62 11.94
CA ASP A 56 -10.43 -35.83 12.06
C ASP A 56 -11.90 -35.48 12.31
N TYR A 57 -12.19 -34.47 13.13
CA TYR A 57 -13.58 -34.04 13.36
C TYR A 57 -14.18 -33.37 12.12
N ILE A 58 -13.40 -32.56 11.38
CA ILE A 58 -13.88 -31.96 10.15
C ILE A 58 -14.13 -33.04 9.09
N GLN A 59 -13.24 -34.04 8.99
CA GLN A 59 -13.42 -35.20 8.10
C GLN A 59 -14.73 -35.92 8.39
N GLN A 60 -15.07 -36.19 9.66
CA GLN A 60 -16.34 -36.82 10.04
C GLN A 60 -17.55 -35.99 9.58
N ALA A 61 -17.45 -34.65 9.57
CA ALA A 61 -18.52 -33.81 9.04
C ALA A 61 -18.64 -33.96 7.50
N VAL A 62 -17.49 -34.04 6.79
CA VAL A 62 -17.47 -34.32 5.34
C VAL A 62 -18.11 -35.70 5.02
N ASP A 63 -17.76 -36.74 5.79
CA ASP A 63 -18.27 -38.09 5.60
C ASP A 63 -19.80 -38.20 5.78
N LYS A 64 -20.38 -37.23 6.49
CA LYS A 64 -21.82 -37.03 6.62
C LYS A 64 -22.46 -36.21 5.49
N GLY A 65 -21.70 -35.89 4.45
CA GLY A 65 -22.19 -35.16 3.29
C GLY A 65 -22.21 -33.62 3.48
N PHE A 66 -21.50 -33.08 4.47
CA PHE A 66 -21.51 -31.64 4.74
C PHE A 66 -20.48 -30.93 3.90
N ALA A 67 -20.89 -30.39 2.76
CA ALA A 67 -20.02 -29.75 1.78
C ALA A 67 -19.21 -28.58 2.36
N ILE A 68 -19.77 -27.79 3.30
CA ILE A 68 -19.06 -26.69 3.98
C ILE A 68 -17.82 -27.18 4.76
N ALA A 69 -17.88 -28.40 5.31
CA ALA A 69 -16.72 -28.98 5.98
C ALA A 69 -15.59 -29.33 4.99
N ALA A 70 -15.94 -29.76 3.78
CA ALA A 70 -14.97 -30.00 2.72
C ALA A 70 -14.31 -28.68 2.26
N ILE A 71 -15.07 -27.56 2.19
CA ILE A 71 -14.52 -26.22 1.94
C ILE A 71 -13.56 -25.82 3.07
N ALA A 72 -13.95 -26.05 4.34
CA ALA A 72 -13.09 -25.75 5.47
C ALA A 72 -11.76 -26.53 5.41
N MET A 73 -11.78 -27.82 5.01
CA MET A 73 -10.58 -28.62 4.76
C MET A 73 -9.72 -27.99 3.64
N ALA A 74 -10.34 -27.58 2.54
CA ALA A 74 -9.65 -26.95 1.43
C ALA A 74 -8.92 -25.66 1.88
N GLU A 75 -9.62 -24.79 2.62
CA GLU A 75 -9.06 -23.55 3.15
C GLU A 75 -7.92 -23.81 4.16
N LEU A 76 -8.03 -24.82 5.00
CA LEU A 76 -6.97 -25.18 5.95
C LEU A 76 -5.67 -25.58 5.23
N TYR A 77 -5.75 -26.30 4.10
CA TYR A 77 -4.61 -26.70 3.29
C TYR A 77 -4.14 -25.61 2.30
N SER A 78 -4.85 -24.47 2.19
CA SER A 78 -4.50 -23.38 1.26
C SER A 78 -3.25 -22.59 1.66
N GLY A 79 -2.71 -22.79 2.86
CA GLY A 79 -1.58 -22.03 3.41
C GLY A 79 -1.97 -20.75 4.16
N ARG A 80 -3.27 -20.45 4.29
CA ARG A 80 -3.76 -19.30 5.07
C ARG A 80 -3.72 -19.54 6.58
N PHE A 81 -3.61 -20.79 7.00
CA PHE A 81 -3.60 -21.19 8.41
C PHE A 81 -2.23 -21.76 8.77
N PRO A 82 -1.41 -21.04 9.53
CA PRO A 82 -0.03 -21.45 9.83
C PRO A 82 0.06 -22.75 10.65
N GLN A 83 -1.03 -23.18 11.27
CA GLN A 83 -1.11 -24.42 12.05
C GLN A 83 -1.17 -25.67 11.17
N VAL A 84 -1.63 -25.55 9.91
CA VAL A 84 -1.76 -26.66 8.95
C VAL A 84 -0.74 -26.44 7.84
N PRO A 85 0.17 -27.40 7.56
CA PRO A 85 1.10 -27.28 6.44
C PRO A 85 0.34 -27.07 5.12
N ALA A 86 0.78 -26.12 4.31
CA ALA A 86 0.18 -25.85 3.02
C ALA A 86 0.37 -27.04 2.08
N ASP A 87 -0.70 -27.49 1.46
CA ASP A 87 -0.73 -28.52 0.43
C ASP A 87 -1.77 -28.15 -0.63
N ALA A 88 -1.30 -27.52 -1.71
CA ALA A 88 -2.17 -27.05 -2.79
C ALA A 88 -2.94 -28.19 -3.48
N LYS A 89 -2.37 -29.41 -3.55
CA LYS A 89 -3.04 -30.56 -4.11
C LYS A 89 -4.17 -31.02 -3.21
N ALA A 90 -3.90 -31.18 -1.90
CA ALA A 90 -4.93 -31.54 -0.92
C ALA A 90 -6.04 -30.48 -0.89
N SER A 91 -5.70 -29.19 -0.89
CA SER A 91 -6.67 -28.09 -0.97
C SER A 91 -7.61 -28.26 -2.17
N ASN A 92 -7.06 -28.51 -3.36
CA ASN A 92 -7.84 -28.67 -4.59
C ASN A 92 -8.73 -29.93 -4.57
N ASP A 93 -8.22 -31.04 -4.05
CA ASP A 93 -9.00 -32.28 -3.92
C ASP A 93 -10.18 -32.11 -2.94
N TRP A 94 -10.01 -31.30 -1.89
CA TRP A 94 -11.09 -30.94 -0.98
C TRP A 94 -12.14 -30.01 -1.58
N TYR A 95 -11.77 -29.06 -2.42
CA TYR A 95 -12.76 -28.27 -3.17
C TYR A 95 -13.54 -29.13 -4.17
N LYS A 96 -12.87 -30.08 -4.87
CA LYS A 96 -13.58 -31.07 -5.70
C LYS A 96 -14.60 -31.87 -4.89
N LYS A 97 -14.19 -32.28 -3.69
CA LYS A 97 -15.09 -33.03 -2.79
C LYS A 97 -16.29 -32.18 -2.35
N ALA A 98 -16.10 -30.89 -2.10
CA ALA A 98 -17.20 -29.98 -1.77
C ALA A 98 -18.22 -29.90 -2.93
N ALA A 99 -17.74 -29.74 -4.16
CA ALA A 99 -18.60 -29.69 -5.34
C ALA A 99 -19.30 -31.03 -5.68
N GLU A 100 -18.67 -32.17 -5.38
CA GLU A 100 -19.31 -33.46 -5.47
C GLU A 100 -20.47 -33.60 -4.46
N LEU A 101 -20.33 -33.05 -3.26
CA LEU A 101 -21.34 -33.09 -2.21
C LEU A 101 -22.49 -32.11 -2.46
N ASP A 102 -22.18 -30.93 -3.02
CA ASP A 102 -23.16 -29.92 -3.37
C ASP A 102 -22.67 -29.10 -4.59
N PRO A 103 -23.33 -29.28 -5.75
CA PRO A 103 -22.94 -28.60 -7.00
C PRO A 103 -22.92 -27.06 -6.95
N GLN A 104 -23.60 -26.42 -5.98
CA GLN A 104 -23.52 -24.94 -5.81
C GLN A 104 -22.10 -24.46 -5.50
N TYR A 105 -21.21 -25.35 -5.03
CA TYR A 105 -19.81 -25.05 -4.74
C TYR A 105 -18.86 -25.34 -5.92
N LEU A 106 -19.41 -25.71 -7.09
CA LEU A 106 -18.63 -25.91 -8.32
C LEU A 106 -17.78 -24.68 -8.69
N PRO A 107 -18.26 -23.44 -8.52
CA PRO A 107 -17.45 -22.25 -8.73
C PRO A 107 -16.26 -22.12 -7.79
N MET A 108 -16.32 -22.66 -6.58
CA MET A 108 -15.20 -22.66 -5.64
C MET A 108 -14.05 -23.61 -6.01
N LEU A 109 -14.31 -24.59 -6.88
CA LEU A 109 -13.25 -25.43 -7.46
C LEU A 109 -12.26 -24.64 -8.32
N THR A 110 -12.68 -23.49 -8.83
CA THR A 110 -11.93 -22.74 -9.82
C THR A 110 -11.29 -21.47 -9.26
N LEU A 111 -11.75 -20.94 -8.12
CA LEU A 111 -11.33 -19.65 -7.60
C LEU A 111 -10.19 -19.63 -6.57
N PRO A 112 -10.20 -20.37 -5.48
CA PRO A 112 -9.19 -20.18 -4.42
C PRO A 112 -7.92 -20.99 -4.60
N SER A 113 -7.96 -22.14 -5.26
CA SER A 113 -6.76 -22.94 -5.55
C SER A 113 -5.83 -22.25 -6.57
N LEU A 114 -6.39 -21.32 -7.36
CA LEU A 114 -5.71 -20.62 -8.42
C LEU A 114 -5.08 -19.29 -7.95
N LEU A 115 -5.57 -18.71 -6.85
CA LEU A 115 -5.16 -17.39 -6.35
C LEU A 115 -4.25 -17.43 -5.12
N SER A 116 -4.04 -18.60 -4.49
CA SER A 116 -3.52 -18.68 -3.11
C SER A 116 -2.04 -19.02 -2.96
N SER A 117 -1.22 -19.12 -4.00
CA SER A 117 0.21 -19.37 -3.78
C SER A 117 1.11 -18.40 -4.54
N GLY A 118 1.83 -17.61 -3.81
CA GLY A 118 2.96 -16.84 -4.31
C GLY A 118 4.09 -17.75 -4.77
N SER A 119 4.03 -18.25 -5.97
CA SER A 119 5.04 -18.93 -6.79
C SER A 119 4.43 -20.08 -7.62
N GLN A 120 3.43 -19.75 -8.43
CA GLN A 120 2.99 -20.70 -9.47
C GLN A 120 4.02 -20.73 -10.59
N THR A 121 4.34 -21.91 -11.07
CA THR A 121 5.18 -22.08 -12.25
C THR A 121 4.40 -21.69 -13.52
N ALA A 122 5.10 -21.34 -14.58
CA ALA A 122 4.47 -21.05 -15.86
C ALA A 122 3.61 -22.24 -16.36
N ASP A 123 4.06 -23.48 -16.13
CA ASP A 123 3.34 -24.68 -16.53
C ASP A 123 2.02 -24.86 -15.76
N GLU A 124 2.01 -24.53 -14.46
CA GLU A 124 0.76 -24.57 -13.65
C GLU A 124 -0.24 -23.53 -14.13
N LEU A 125 0.21 -22.33 -14.49
CA LEU A 125 -0.66 -21.27 -15.01
C LEU A 125 -1.20 -21.61 -16.40
N ILE A 126 -0.42 -22.22 -17.27
CA ILE A 126 -0.87 -22.72 -18.56
C ILE A 126 -1.92 -23.82 -18.36
N ALA A 127 -1.69 -24.76 -17.44
CA ALA A 127 -2.67 -25.79 -17.13
C ALA A 127 -4.00 -25.22 -16.62
N GLN A 128 -3.97 -24.11 -15.88
CA GLN A 128 -5.18 -23.40 -15.45
C GLN A 128 -5.95 -22.79 -16.63
N VAL A 129 -5.24 -22.17 -17.58
CA VAL A 129 -5.86 -21.67 -18.81
C VAL A 129 -6.60 -22.81 -19.53
N GLU A 130 -5.93 -23.95 -19.72
CA GLU A 130 -6.53 -25.12 -20.38
C GLU A 130 -7.74 -25.71 -19.62
N GLN A 131 -7.74 -25.59 -18.31
CA GLN A 131 -8.88 -26.02 -17.46
C GLN A 131 -10.08 -25.08 -17.56
N LEU A 132 -9.86 -23.75 -17.58
CA LEU A 132 -10.93 -22.74 -17.63
C LEU A 132 -11.54 -22.60 -19.03
N LYS A 133 -10.70 -22.73 -20.06
CA LYS A 133 -11.03 -22.44 -21.46
C LYS A 133 -12.27 -23.18 -22.00
N PRO A 134 -12.46 -24.50 -21.79
CA PRO A 134 -13.64 -25.21 -22.33
C PRO A 134 -14.97 -24.64 -21.81
N ASN A 135 -15.05 -24.26 -20.55
CA ASN A 135 -16.26 -23.68 -19.97
C ASN A 135 -16.47 -22.22 -20.40
N ALA A 136 -15.39 -21.45 -20.53
CA ALA A 136 -15.43 -20.11 -21.09
C ALA A 136 -15.88 -20.10 -22.55
N GLU A 137 -15.39 -21.05 -23.38
CA GLU A 137 -15.80 -21.27 -24.77
C GLU A 137 -17.25 -21.76 -24.88
N ALA A 138 -17.73 -22.53 -23.89
CA ALA A 138 -19.13 -22.94 -23.77
C ALA A 138 -20.07 -21.77 -23.40
N GLY A 139 -19.54 -20.58 -23.19
CA GLY A 139 -20.30 -19.36 -22.97
C GLY A 139 -20.65 -19.08 -21.49
N GLN A 140 -20.03 -19.76 -20.54
CA GLN A 140 -20.29 -19.51 -19.12
C GLN A 140 -19.58 -18.23 -18.67
N ALA A 141 -20.36 -17.20 -18.29
CA ALA A 141 -19.84 -15.85 -17.97
C ALA A 141 -18.81 -15.86 -16.85
N GLU A 142 -19.02 -16.66 -15.82
CA GLU A 142 -18.10 -16.80 -14.69
C GLU A 142 -16.73 -17.31 -15.13
N PHE A 143 -16.67 -18.35 -15.97
CA PHE A 143 -15.41 -18.88 -16.50
C PHE A 143 -14.74 -17.91 -17.48
N GLN A 144 -15.52 -17.12 -18.23
CA GLN A 144 -15.01 -16.07 -19.09
C GLN A 144 -14.34 -14.96 -18.26
N TYR A 145 -14.97 -14.57 -17.16
CA TYR A 145 -14.39 -13.60 -16.23
C TYR A 145 -13.08 -14.12 -15.61
N GLU A 146 -13.10 -15.35 -15.08
CA GLU A 146 -11.92 -15.94 -14.43
C GLU A 146 -10.74 -16.12 -15.39
N LEU A 147 -11.02 -16.55 -16.61
CA LEU A 147 -9.99 -16.69 -17.63
C LEU A 147 -9.41 -15.33 -18.03
N ALA A 148 -10.26 -14.31 -18.17
CA ALA A 148 -9.84 -12.95 -18.41
C ALA A 148 -8.95 -12.41 -17.27
N TYR A 149 -9.37 -12.65 -16.03
CA TYR A 149 -8.64 -12.21 -14.84
C TYR A 149 -7.27 -12.90 -14.69
N LEU A 150 -7.19 -14.19 -15.08
CA LEU A 150 -5.92 -14.90 -15.12
C LEU A 150 -4.96 -14.29 -16.14
N TYR A 151 -5.42 -13.99 -17.35
CA TYR A 151 -4.65 -13.30 -18.38
C TYR A 151 -4.22 -11.88 -17.93
N LEU A 152 -5.12 -11.16 -17.28
CA LEU A 152 -4.84 -9.81 -16.76
C LEU A 152 -3.67 -9.83 -15.77
N ARG A 153 -3.70 -10.77 -14.81
CA ARG A 153 -2.70 -10.84 -13.72
C ARG A 153 -1.38 -11.47 -14.12
N GLN A 154 -1.33 -12.16 -15.23
CA GLN A 154 -0.17 -12.90 -15.70
C GLN A 154 0.28 -12.39 -17.07
N PRO A 155 1.00 -11.25 -17.13
CA PRO A 155 1.39 -10.59 -18.38
C PRO A 155 2.17 -11.48 -19.35
N PHE A 156 2.84 -12.52 -18.87
CA PHE A 156 3.57 -13.45 -19.74
C PHE A 156 2.65 -14.41 -20.54
N LEU A 157 1.38 -14.58 -20.08
CA LEU A 157 0.36 -15.33 -20.82
C LEU A 157 -0.34 -14.48 -21.88
N ASP A 158 -0.34 -13.17 -21.69
CA ASP A 158 -1.06 -12.20 -22.52
C ASP A 158 -0.30 -10.87 -22.52
N THR A 159 0.71 -10.77 -23.38
CA THR A 159 1.66 -9.64 -23.38
C THR A 159 1.05 -8.32 -23.83
N ASP A 160 -0.03 -8.37 -24.60
CA ASP A 160 -0.76 -7.20 -25.14
C ASP A 160 -2.15 -7.02 -24.53
N ALA A 161 -2.48 -7.80 -23.50
CA ALA A 161 -3.78 -7.85 -22.84
C ALA A 161 -4.98 -8.19 -23.76
N SER A 162 -4.74 -8.68 -24.97
CA SER A 162 -5.81 -8.98 -25.94
C SER A 162 -6.73 -10.10 -25.49
N GLN A 163 -6.18 -11.14 -24.85
CA GLN A 163 -6.98 -12.26 -24.32
C GLN A 163 -7.79 -11.81 -23.11
N ALA A 164 -7.20 -11.02 -22.21
CA ALA A 164 -7.91 -10.46 -21.07
C ALA A 164 -9.11 -9.63 -21.55
N ILE A 165 -8.90 -8.71 -22.50
CA ILE A 165 -9.97 -7.89 -23.09
C ILE A 165 -11.03 -8.78 -23.73
N TYR A 166 -10.64 -9.73 -24.58
CA TYR A 166 -11.58 -10.61 -25.29
C TYR A 166 -12.52 -11.34 -24.34
N TRP A 167 -11.98 -11.95 -23.29
CA TRP A 167 -12.78 -12.72 -22.35
C TRP A 167 -13.59 -11.84 -21.41
N PHE A 168 -13.08 -10.68 -20.97
CA PHE A 168 -13.87 -9.70 -20.22
C PHE A 168 -15.00 -9.13 -21.06
N GLU A 169 -14.81 -8.85 -22.35
CA GLU A 169 -15.90 -8.40 -23.25
C GLU A 169 -16.98 -9.48 -23.40
N LYS A 170 -16.62 -10.77 -23.43
CA LYS A 170 -17.58 -11.87 -23.45
C LYS A 170 -18.39 -11.97 -22.17
N ALA A 171 -17.75 -11.80 -21.00
CA ALA A 171 -18.44 -11.78 -19.70
C ALA A 171 -19.32 -10.52 -19.59
N ALA A 172 -18.83 -9.37 -20.00
CA ALA A 172 -19.56 -8.10 -20.01
C ALA A 172 -20.79 -8.12 -20.94
N ALA A 173 -20.73 -8.85 -22.04
CA ALA A 173 -21.88 -9.05 -22.94
C ALA A 173 -23.00 -9.89 -22.30
N GLN A 174 -22.70 -10.62 -21.24
CA GLN A 174 -23.65 -11.34 -20.39
C GLN A 174 -23.99 -10.59 -19.11
N GLU A 175 -23.67 -9.29 -19.07
CA GLU A 175 -23.97 -8.41 -17.95
C GLU A 175 -23.24 -8.80 -16.65
N ASP A 176 -22.07 -9.48 -16.71
CA ASP A 176 -21.25 -9.73 -15.52
C ASP A 176 -20.63 -8.40 -15.02
N PRO A 177 -21.07 -7.87 -13.87
CA PRO A 177 -20.65 -6.53 -13.42
C PRO A 177 -19.17 -6.44 -13.10
N ARG A 178 -18.53 -7.53 -12.73
CA ARG A 178 -17.10 -7.59 -12.39
C ARG A 178 -16.22 -7.27 -13.62
N ALA A 179 -16.68 -7.67 -14.82
CA ALA A 179 -15.95 -7.44 -16.05
C ALA A 179 -15.90 -5.96 -16.44
N TYR A 180 -16.92 -5.17 -16.08
CA TYR A 180 -16.98 -3.75 -16.43
C TYR A 180 -15.82 -2.95 -15.84
N TYR A 181 -15.55 -3.13 -14.56
CA TYR A 181 -14.47 -2.43 -13.88
C TYR A 181 -13.09 -2.73 -14.50
N HIS A 182 -12.81 -4.02 -14.77
CA HIS A 182 -11.53 -4.43 -15.35
C HIS A 182 -11.36 -3.95 -16.79
N LEU A 183 -12.42 -3.98 -17.61
CA LEU A 183 -12.37 -3.39 -18.96
C LEU A 183 -12.11 -1.90 -18.90
N ALA A 184 -12.79 -1.20 -17.99
CA ALA A 184 -12.58 0.23 -17.81
C ALA A 184 -11.12 0.55 -17.47
N THR A 185 -10.53 -0.15 -16.51
CA THR A 185 -9.14 0.06 -16.10
C THR A 185 -8.14 -0.30 -17.20
N LEU A 186 -8.38 -1.38 -17.97
CA LEU A 186 -7.56 -1.76 -19.11
C LEU A 186 -7.54 -0.66 -20.18
N TYR A 187 -8.69 -0.13 -20.56
CA TYR A 187 -8.75 0.95 -21.54
C TYR A 187 -8.30 2.31 -21.00
N TRP A 188 -8.27 2.50 -19.69
CA TRP A 188 -7.88 3.77 -19.08
C TRP A 188 -6.37 3.95 -18.98
N HIS A 189 -5.65 2.97 -18.42
CA HIS A 189 -4.24 3.17 -18.05
C HIS A 189 -3.34 1.93 -18.07
N ASP A 190 -3.81 0.79 -18.61
CA ASP A 190 -2.92 -0.38 -18.74
C ASP A 190 -1.89 -0.14 -19.84
N GLU A 191 -0.60 -0.27 -19.51
CA GLU A 191 0.51 0.01 -20.43
C GLU A 191 0.55 -0.91 -21.66
N ARG A 192 -0.11 -2.07 -21.59
CA ARG A 192 -0.21 -3.06 -22.70
C ARG A 192 -1.27 -2.68 -23.72
N VAL A 193 -2.13 -1.73 -23.39
CA VAL A 193 -3.32 -1.34 -24.20
C VAL A 193 -3.19 0.11 -24.62
N THR A 194 -3.47 0.40 -25.89
CA THR A 194 -3.63 1.80 -26.28
C THR A 194 -4.85 2.39 -25.58
N SER A 195 -4.66 3.43 -24.82
CA SER A 195 -5.71 4.05 -24.01
C SER A 195 -6.89 4.50 -24.87
N ASP A 196 -8.09 4.06 -24.50
CA ASP A 196 -9.36 4.49 -25.07
C ASP A 196 -10.26 5.02 -23.95
N TYR A 197 -10.09 6.31 -23.67
CA TYR A 197 -10.83 6.97 -22.60
C TYR A 197 -12.35 6.94 -22.80
N SER A 198 -12.82 6.86 -24.04
CA SER A 198 -14.26 6.79 -24.31
C SER A 198 -14.84 5.45 -23.88
N LYS A 199 -14.16 4.35 -24.22
CA LYS A 199 -14.54 3.01 -23.77
C LYS A 199 -14.35 2.86 -22.26
N ALA A 200 -13.25 3.37 -21.70
CA ALA A 200 -13.00 3.34 -20.26
C ALA A 200 -14.16 3.99 -19.51
N ARG A 201 -14.57 5.19 -19.91
CA ARG A 201 -15.68 5.91 -19.30
C ARG A 201 -17.01 5.16 -19.46
N GLU A 202 -17.30 4.60 -20.64
CA GLU A 202 -18.49 3.78 -20.85
C GLU A 202 -18.56 2.58 -19.91
N TYR A 203 -17.47 1.87 -19.75
CA TYR A 203 -17.41 0.71 -18.85
C TYR A 203 -17.45 1.10 -17.37
N PHE A 204 -16.83 2.21 -16.95
CA PHE A 204 -17.00 2.72 -15.59
C PHE A 204 -18.45 3.15 -15.31
N GLU A 205 -19.14 3.76 -16.28
CA GLU A 205 -20.57 4.07 -16.17
C GLU A 205 -21.41 2.81 -15.91
N LYS A 206 -21.12 1.72 -16.65
CA LYS A 206 -21.79 0.42 -16.47
C LYS A 206 -21.45 -0.20 -15.09
N ALA A 207 -20.20 -0.12 -14.66
CA ALA A 207 -19.78 -0.62 -13.37
C ALA A 207 -20.49 0.13 -12.22
N VAL A 208 -20.55 1.46 -12.27
CA VAL A 208 -21.28 2.29 -11.29
C VAL A 208 -22.76 1.97 -11.30
N ALA A 209 -23.38 1.80 -12.48
CA ALA A 209 -24.78 1.43 -12.60
C ALA A 209 -25.08 0.03 -12.03
N ALA A 210 -24.10 -0.88 -12.05
CA ALA A 210 -24.15 -2.19 -11.44
C ALA A 210 -23.81 -2.20 -9.93
N GLY A 211 -23.51 -1.04 -9.34
CA GLY A 211 -23.24 -0.90 -7.91
C GLY A 211 -21.76 -1.10 -7.51
N ASP A 212 -20.84 -1.04 -8.47
CA ASP A 212 -19.42 -1.11 -8.16
C ASP A 212 -18.95 0.18 -7.49
N GLU A 213 -18.58 0.07 -6.22
CA GLU A 213 -18.15 1.20 -5.41
C GLU A 213 -16.77 1.75 -5.82
N LEU A 214 -15.85 0.91 -6.30
CA LEU A 214 -14.51 1.35 -6.75
C LEU A 214 -14.63 2.18 -8.02
N ALA A 215 -15.52 1.78 -8.92
CA ALA A 215 -15.76 2.50 -10.16
C ALA A 215 -16.26 3.93 -9.96
N LYS A 216 -16.88 4.26 -8.81
CA LYS A 216 -17.32 5.63 -8.51
C LYS A 216 -16.15 6.60 -8.36
N ASP A 217 -15.07 6.18 -7.69
CA ASP A 217 -13.86 7.00 -7.54
C ASP A 217 -13.24 7.28 -8.92
N ASP A 218 -13.03 6.23 -9.71
CA ASP A 218 -12.38 6.31 -11.02
C ASP A 218 -13.21 7.10 -12.03
N LEU A 219 -14.53 6.86 -12.07
CA LEU A 219 -15.44 7.65 -12.89
C LEU A 219 -15.47 9.12 -12.47
N GLY A 220 -15.45 9.40 -11.17
CA GLY A 220 -15.37 10.76 -10.65
C GLY A 220 -14.12 11.49 -11.14
N HIS A 221 -12.98 10.81 -11.15
CA HIS A 221 -11.73 11.34 -11.73
C HIS A 221 -11.83 11.59 -13.23
N MET A 222 -12.35 10.64 -14.01
CA MET A 222 -12.51 10.81 -15.45
C MET A 222 -13.45 11.96 -15.81
N LEU A 223 -14.57 12.11 -15.08
CA LEU A 223 -15.52 13.19 -15.27
C LEU A 223 -14.89 14.56 -14.95
N ALA A 224 -14.13 14.67 -13.88
CA ALA A 224 -13.45 15.90 -13.50
C ALA A 224 -12.37 16.30 -14.50
N ALA A 225 -11.60 15.33 -15.00
CA ALA A 225 -10.56 15.56 -16.02
C ALA A 225 -11.12 15.79 -17.43
N GLY A 226 -12.35 15.33 -17.69
CA GLY A 226 -12.94 15.34 -19.04
C GLY A 226 -12.37 14.24 -19.93
N GLN A 227 -11.93 13.15 -19.35
CA GLN A 227 -11.44 11.98 -20.10
C GLN A 227 -12.62 11.19 -20.67
N GLY A 228 -12.53 10.82 -21.93
CA GLY A 228 -13.57 10.06 -22.62
C GLY A 228 -14.86 10.82 -22.92
N GLY A 229 -14.90 12.16 -22.69
CA GLY A 229 -16.06 13.00 -22.93
C GLY A 229 -15.94 14.38 -22.28
N PRO A 230 -16.98 15.20 -22.31
CA PRO A 230 -16.94 16.50 -21.67
C PRO A 230 -16.77 16.38 -20.15
N LYS A 231 -16.15 17.40 -19.56
CA LYS A 231 -16.07 17.52 -18.10
C LYS A 231 -17.47 17.64 -17.50
N ASP A 232 -17.68 16.91 -16.40
CA ASP A 232 -18.91 17.01 -15.58
C ASP A 232 -18.49 17.10 -14.10
N LEU A 233 -18.14 18.31 -13.70
CA LEU A 233 -17.64 18.57 -12.33
C LEU A 233 -18.70 18.32 -11.27
N ALA A 234 -19.98 18.57 -11.58
CA ALA A 234 -21.06 18.37 -10.62
C ALA A 234 -21.27 16.88 -10.31
N ARG A 235 -21.25 16.04 -11.34
CA ARG A 235 -21.37 14.60 -11.17
C ARG A 235 -20.11 13.99 -10.55
N ALA A 236 -18.94 14.47 -10.95
CA ALA A 236 -17.66 14.08 -10.34
C ALA A 236 -17.68 14.33 -8.83
N GLU A 237 -18.06 15.54 -8.43
CA GLU A 237 -18.18 15.91 -7.01
C GLU A 237 -19.19 15.02 -6.27
N ALA A 238 -20.34 14.72 -6.87
CA ALA A 238 -21.35 13.88 -6.23
C ALA A 238 -20.83 12.46 -5.95
N LEU A 239 -20.18 11.82 -6.94
CA LEU A 239 -19.61 10.49 -6.81
C LEU A 239 -18.49 10.44 -5.76
N LEU A 240 -17.54 11.38 -5.81
CA LEU A 240 -16.42 11.47 -4.89
C LEU A 240 -16.87 11.78 -3.46
N SER A 241 -17.91 12.64 -3.30
CA SER A 241 -18.47 12.97 -1.99
C SER A 241 -19.19 11.77 -1.36
N GLU A 242 -19.93 11.00 -2.16
CA GLU A 242 -20.58 9.76 -1.70
C GLU A 242 -19.53 8.76 -1.18
N ARG A 243 -18.45 8.59 -1.90
CA ARG A 243 -17.34 7.71 -1.51
C ARG A 243 -16.55 8.19 -0.30
N ALA A 244 -16.46 9.51 -0.11
CA ALA A 244 -15.75 10.11 1.02
C ALA A 244 -16.55 10.09 2.34
N ALA A 245 -17.86 9.84 2.33
CA ALA A 245 -18.73 10.00 3.48
C ALA A 245 -18.24 9.26 4.75
N ASP A 246 -17.71 8.04 4.60
CA ASP A 246 -17.30 7.18 5.71
C ASP A 246 -15.79 6.82 5.74
N ASP A 247 -15.00 7.43 4.88
CA ASP A 247 -13.57 7.11 4.70
C ASP A 247 -12.71 8.36 4.90
N ASP A 248 -11.86 8.36 5.93
CA ASP A 248 -11.02 9.50 6.29
C ASP A 248 -9.95 9.83 5.24
N PHE A 249 -9.40 8.83 4.56
CA PHE A 249 -8.46 9.06 3.46
C PHE A 249 -9.13 9.70 2.25
N ARG A 250 -10.33 9.23 1.87
CA ARG A 250 -11.10 9.85 0.79
C ARG A 250 -11.53 11.27 1.14
N GLN A 251 -11.93 11.51 2.40
CA GLN A 251 -12.20 12.86 2.92
C GLN A 251 -10.97 13.76 2.80
N TYR A 252 -9.81 13.26 3.17
CA TYR A 252 -8.53 13.96 3.01
C TYR A 252 -8.26 14.33 1.55
N TYR A 253 -8.33 13.35 0.62
CA TYR A 253 -8.06 13.61 -0.80
C TYR A 253 -9.09 14.56 -1.43
N LEU A 254 -10.36 14.41 -1.09
CA LEU A 254 -11.41 15.29 -1.61
C LEU A 254 -11.24 16.73 -1.07
N GLY A 255 -10.94 16.87 0.20
CA GLY A 255 -10.64 18.16 0.80
C GLY A 255 -9.41 18.84 0.18
N LYS A 256 -8.36 18.06 -0.10
CA LYS A 256 -7.15 18.54 -0.79
C LYS A 256 -7.45 19.02 -2.22
N ARG A 257 -8.28 18.31 -2.97
CA ARG A 257 -8.71 18.74 -4.32
C ARG A 257 -9.43 20.08 -4.31
N PHE A 258 -10.34 20.31 -3.36
CA PHE A 258 -10.99 21.61 -3.20
C PHE A 258 -10.03 22.70 -2.72
N LEU A 259 -9.00 22.34 -1.95
CA LEU A 259 -7.99 23.30 -1.47
C LEU A 259 -7.08 23.82 -2.59
N TYR A 260 -6.66 22.93 -3.48
CA TYR A 260 -5.65 23.24 -4.51
C TYR A 260 -6.23 23.41 -5.92
N GLY A 261 -7.41 22.89 -6.18
CA GLY A 261 -8.05 22.98 -7.50
C GLY A 261 -7.39 22.09 -8.54
N GLU A 262 -6.97 20.89 -8.15
CA GLU A 262 -6.25 19.99 -9.07
C GLU A 262 -7.10 19.57 -10.28
N ASP A 263 -8.33 19.13 -10.04
CA ASP A 263 -9.29 18.71 -11.06
C ASP A 263 -10.72 19.21 -10.77
N LEU A 264 -11.01 19.61 -9.54
CA LEU A 264 -12.21 20.31 -9.11
C LEU A 264 -11.92 21.81 -8.96
N ALA A 265 -12.95 22.65 -8.99
CA ALA A 265 -12.77 24.08 -8.72
C ALA A 265 -12.36 24.30 -7.25
N VAL A 266 -11.46 25.27 -7.01
CA VAL A 266 -11.08 25.66 -5.65
C VAL A 266 -12.33 26.10 -4.88
N ASP A 267 -12.55 25.48 -3.72
CA ASP A 267 -13.64 25.79 -2.81
C ASP A 267 -13.16 25.56 -1.36
N TYR A 268 -12.79 26.64 -0.69
CA TYR A 268 -12.25 26.57 0.68
C TYR A 268 -13.27 26.14 1.72
N ASP A 269 -14.56 26.36 1.51
CA ASP A 269 -15.60 25.92 2.44
C ASP A 269 -15.78 24.40 2.35
N LYS A 270 -15.79 23.83 1.14
CA LYS A 270 -15.78 22.38 0.93
C LYS A 270 -14.48 21.73 1.40
N ALA A 271 -13.34 22.36 1.13
CA ALA A 271 -12.05 21.90 1.65
C ALA A 271 -12.07 21.84 3.18
N ARG A 272 -12.59 22.87 3.84
CA ARG A 272 -12.72 22.92 5.30
C ARG A 272 -13.65 21.82 5.83
N HIS A 273 -14.78 21.61 5.16
CA HIS A 273 -15.73 20.56 5.51
C HIS A 273 -15.07 19.17 5.51
N TRP A 274 -14.47 18.79 4.40
CA TRP A 274 -13.90 17.45 4.23
C TRP A 274 -12.64 17.23 5.06
N LEU A 275 -11.71 18.20 5.07
CA LEU A 275 -10.49 18.08 5.87
C LEU A 275 -10.79 18.03 7.36
N SER A 276 -11.76 18.83 7.87
CA SER A 276 -12.12 18.78 9.30
C SER A 276 -12.74 17.44 9.72
N GLN A 277 -13.52 16.80 8.85
CA GLN A 277 -14.04 15.45 9.11
C GLN A 277 -12.94 14.41 9.16
N SER A 278 -12.01 14.46 8.22
CA SER A 278 -10.85 13.57 8.18
C SER A 278 -9.96 13.76 9.44
N VAL A 279 -9.70 15.01 9.83
CA VAL A 279 -8.99 15.34 11.09
C VAL A 279 -9.70 14.77 12.31
N ALA A 280 -11.04 14.89 12.38
CA ALA A 280 -11.82 14.37 13.49
C ALA A 280 -11.77 12.85 13.62
N ARG A 281 -11.43 12.14 12.53
CA ARG A 281 -11.19 10.69 12.49
C ARG A 281 -9.73 10.32 12.77
N GLY A 282 -8.84 11.29 12.97
CA GLY A 282 -7.45 11.08 13.35
C GLY A 282 -6.46 10.98 12.18
N ASN A 283 -6.83 11.46 11.00
CA ASN A 283 -5.94 11.48 9.85
C ASN A 283 -4.89 12.59 9.97
N ASP A 284 -3.64 12.23 10.20
CA ASP A 284 -2.52 13.16 10.36
C ASP A 284 -2.21 13.95 9.06
N PHE A 285 -2.40 13.34 7.89
CA PHE A 285 -2.21 14.04 6.60
C PHE A 285 -3.25 15.14 6.42
N ALA A 286 -4.51 14.86 6.78
CA ALA A 286 -5.56 15.86 6.73
C ALA A 286 -5.29 17.02 7.70
N LYS A 287 -4.69 16.76 8.87
CA LYS A 287 -4.36 17.79 9.85
C LYS A 287 -3.35 18.81 9.32
N ILE A 288 -2.35 18.34 8.57
CA ILE A 288 -1.36 19.20 7.91
C ILE A 288 -2.01 20.05 6.81
N GLU A 289 -2.81 19.43 5.93
CA GLU A 289 -3.50 20.15 4.87
C GLU A 289 -4.56 21.12 5.42
N PHE A 290 -5.20 20.75 6.51
CA PHE A 290 -6.12 21.64 7.21
C PHE A 290 -5.39 22.87 7.77
N ALA A 291 -4.21 22.69 8.36
CA ALA A 291 -3.39 23.80 8.80
C ALA A 291 -2.98 24.73 7.63
N HIS A 292 -2.65 24.17 6.46
CA HIS A 292 -2.42 24.96 5.25
C HIS A 292 -3.67 25.72 4.78
N LEU A 293 -4.84 25.10 4.85
CA LEU A 293 -6.12 25.76 4.57
C LEU A 293 -6.37 26.94 5.52
N LEU A 294 -6.10 26.77 6.82
CA LEU A 294 -6.25 27.81 7.82
C LEU A 294 -5.36 29.04 7.56
N LEU A 295 -4.17 28.83 6.99
CA LEU A 295 -3.32 29.93 6.55
C LEU A 295 -3.82 30.59 5.26
N LYS A 296 -4.34 29.81 4.32
CA LYS A 296 -4.72 30.27 2.98
C LYS A 296 -6.07 30.98 2.96
N ALA A 297 -7.00 30.50 3.76
CA ALA A 297 -8.38 31.01 3.86
C ALA A 297 -8.86 31.04 5.33
N PRO A 298 -8.27 31.89 6.17
CA PRO A 298 -8.66 32.03 7.57
C PRO A 298 -10.05 32.64 7.69
N GLN A 299 -10.85 32.15 8.63
CA GLN A 299 -12.14 32.74 8.99
C GLN A 299 -12.00 33.75 10.15
N ASN A 300 -10.94 33.59 10.95
CA ASN A 300 -10.66 34.45 12.10
C ASN A 300 -9.20 34.31 12.54
N GLU A 301 -8.77 35.13 13.49
CA GLU A 301 -7.37 35.14 14.00
C GLU A 301 -6.98 33.81 14.69
N SER A 302 -7.94 33.09 15.30
CA SER A 302 -7.64 31.81 15.95
C SER A 302 -7.25 30.71 14.95
N ASP A 303 -7.62 30.84 13.67
CA ASP A 303 -7.20 29.89 12.63
C ASP A 303 -5.67 29.90 12.47
N TYR A 304 -5.03 31.07 12.50
CA TYR A 304 -3.57 31.16 12.44
C TYR A 304 -2.89 30.53 13.66
N GLN A 305 -3.49 30.68 14.85
CA GLN A 305 -2.97 30.07 16.07
C GLN A 305 -3.10 28.54 16.00
N GLN A 306 -4.24 28.02 15.52
CA GLN A 306 -4.44 26.60 15.35
C GLN A 306 -3.45 26.01 14.32
N ALA A 307 -3.31 26.66 13.16
CA ALA A 307 -2.33 26.24 12.15
C ALA A 307 -0.90 26.17 12.71
N LYS A 308 -0.53 27.19 13.50
CA LYS A 308 0.80 27.19 14.14
C LYS A 308 0.99 26.02 15.10
N ILE A 309 0.00 25.74 15.95
CA ILE A 309 0.04 24.62 16.91
C ILE A 309 0.20 23.30 16.15
N ASP A 310 -0.63 23.08 15.12
CA ASP A 310 -0.58 21.87 14.33
C ASP A 310 0.77 21.70 13.61
N PHE A 311 1.28 22.75 12.98
CA PHE A 311 2.60 22.69 12.36
C PHE A 311 3.74 22.50 13.38
N GLU A 312 3.67 23.09 14.58
CA GLU A 312 4.69 22.86 15.62
C GLU A 312 4.72 21.39 16.06
N GLU A 313 3.55 20.74 16.20
CA GLU A 313 3.46 19.31 16.50
C GLU A 313 4.17 18.46 15.41
N PHE A 314 3.85 18.72 14.13
CA PHE A 314 4.40 17.94 13.03
C PHE A 314 5.85 18.30 12.67
N ALA A 315 6.28 19.54 12.94
CA ALA A 315 7.67 19.93 12.81
C ALA A 315 8.60 19.14 13.75
N LEU A 316 8.10 18.78 14.95
CA LEU A 316 8.83 17.90 15.88
C LEU A 316 8.88 16.45 15.38
N LYS A 317 7.97 16.05 14.51
CA LYS A 317 7.97 14.76 13.77
C LYS A 317 8.72 14.86 12.44
N TRP A 318 9.44 15.95 12.18
CA TRP A 318 10.21 16.21 10.96
C TRP A 318 9.39 16.24 9.68
N ASN A 319 8.10 16.61 9.78
CA ASN A 319 7.29 16.83 8.59
C ASN A 319 7.71 18.13 7.90
N GLU A 320 8.15 18.02 6.65
CA GLU A 320 8.72 19.11 5.86
C GLU A 320 7.71 20.19 5.50
N ASP A 321 6.47 19.81 5.20
CA ASP A 321 5.40 20.75 4.86
C ASP A 321 4.99 21.56 6.10
N ALA A 322 5.03 20.95 7.29
CA ALA A 322 4.81 21.66 8.55
C ALA A 322 5.95 22.64 8.86
N LEU A 323 7.21 22.26 8.61
CA LEU A 323 8.36 23.16 8.71
C LEU A 323 8.22 24.35 7.75
N LEU A 324 7.82 24.07 6.49
CA LEU A 324 7.54 25.11 5.50
C LEU A 324 6.41 26.04 5.95
N GLY A 325 5.34 25.48 6.52
CA GLY A 325 4.20 26.22 7.08
C GLY A 325 4.62 27.19 8.19
N LEU A 326 5.46 26.74 9.12
CA LEU A 326 6.05 27.60 10.17
C LEU A 326 6.92 28.70 9.59
N GLY A 327 7.70 28.41 8.56
CA GLY A 327 8.46 29.43 7.83
C GLY A 327 7.55 30.55 7.35
N LYS A 328 6.44 30.24 6.70
CA LYS A 328 5.44 31.21 6.21
C LYS A 328 4.78 32.00 7.33
N ILE A 329 4.42 31.34 8.44
CA ILE A 329 3.82 32.00 9.62
C ILE A 329 4.76 33.08 10.17
N TYR A 330 6.05 32.76 10.38
CA TYR A 330 7.00 33.74 10.92
C TYR A 330 7.48 34.77 9.90
N GLU A 331 7.49 34.44 8.60
CA GLU A 331 7.78 35.40 7.53
C GLU A 331 6.71 36.51 7.45
N GLN A 332 5.44 36.10 7.48
CA GLN A 332 4.32 37.01 7.25
C GLN A 332 3.76 37.61 8.56
N GLY A 333 4.09 36.99 9.71
CA GLY A 333 3.55 37.41 11.00
C GLY A 333 2.09 36.99 11.20
N LEU A 334 1.70 35.79 10.72
CA LEU A 334 0.33 35.29 10.81
C LEU A 334 0.04 34.81 12.23
N GLY A 335 -0.81 35.51 12.95
CA GLY A 335 -1.12 35.25 14.35
C GLY A 335 0.05 35.41 15.32
N VAL A 336 1.21 35.85 14.86
CA VAL A 336 2.43 36.12 15.66
C VAL A 336 3.15 37.35 15.12
N SER A 337 4.06 37.92 15.89
CA SER A 337 4.95 38.97 15.35
C SER A 337 5.87 38.39 14.27
N ARG A 338 6.14 39.17 13.21
CA ARG A 338 7.06 38.78 12.16
C ARG A 338 8.47 38.55 12.72
N GLN A 339 9.06 37.38 12.39
CA GLN A 339 10.38 36.96 12.86
C GLN A 339 11.19 36.36 11.71
N PRO A 340 11.85 37.22 10.88
CA PRO A 340 12.47 36.78 9.62
C PRO A 340 13.60 35.76 9.83
N ILE A 341 14.38 35.87 10.90
CA ILE A 341 15.47 34.94 11.22
C ILE A 341 14.88 33.55 11.54
N LYS A 342 13.81 33.50 12.31
CA LYS A 342 13.12 32.25 12.66
C LYS A 342 12.44 31.65 11.43
N ALA A 343 11.86 32.48 10.55
CA ALA A 343 11.31 32.03 9.28
C ALA A 343 12.38 31.35 8.41
N LEU A 344 13.56 31.99 8.28
CA LEU A 344 14.66 31.41 7.52
C LEU A 344 15.17 30.09 8.11
N MET A 345 15.26 29.99 9.43
CA MET A 345 15.60 28.73 10.12
C MET A 345 14.64 27.61 9.70
N TYR A 346 13.33 27.85 9.72
CA TYR A 346 12.34 26.85 9.31
C TYR A 346 12.40 26.50 7.83
N TYR A 347 12.64 27.48 6.95
CA TYR A 347 12.89 27.23 5.53
C TYR A 347 14.15 26.40 5.30
N GLN A 348 15.22 26.64 6.07
CA GLN A 348 16.44 25.82 6.00
C GLN A 348 16.17 24.37 6.45
N LEU A 349 15.37 24.17 7.51
CA LEU A 349 14.98 22.84 7.99
C LEU A 349 14.11 22.11 6.95
N ALA A 350 13.11 22.78 6.38
CA ALA A 350 12.25 22.21 5.33
C ALA A 350 13.06 21.82 4.08
N ALA A 351 14.02 22.64 3.69
CA ALA A 351 14.87 22.42 2.52
C ALA A 351 15.86 21.25 2.69
N MET A 352 16.01 20.69 3.90
CA MET A 352 16.84 19.51 4.12
C MET A 352 16.33 18.27 3.40
N SER A 353 15.03 18.21 3.06
CA SER A 353 14.43 17.17 2.23
C SER A 353 14.82 17.24 0.75
N ASN A 354 15.51 18.31 0.33
CA ASN A 354 15.92 18.57 -1.05
C ASN A 354 14.75 18.67 -2.06
N ARG A 355 13.51 18.85 -1.62
CA ARG A 355 12.37 19.11 -2.52
C ARG A 355 12.53 20.45 -3.23
N ALA A 356 12.28 20.47 -4.55
CA ALA A 356 12.48 21.64 -5.40
C ALA A 356 11.65 22.87 -4.97
N ASP A 357 10.44 22.67 -4.50
CA ASP A 357 9.56 23.73 -3.97
C ASP A 357 10.10 24.32 -2.67
N HIS A 358 10.63 23.52 -1.75
CA HIS A 358 11.25 23.98 -0.50
C HIS A 358 12.54 24.73 -0.75
N LEU A 359 13.39 24.23 -1.65
CA LEU A 359 14.62 24.92 -2.07
C LEU A 359 14.32 26.27 -2.72
N LYS A 360 13.27 26.35 -3.54
CA LYS A 360 12.81 27.57 -4.15
C LYS A 360 12.38 28.61 -3.12
N GLU A 361 11.62 28.21 -2.10
CA GLU A 361 11.20 29.11 -1.03
C GLU A 361 12.38 29.57 -0.17
N LEU A 362 13.31 28.66 0.16
CA LEU A 362 14.54 29.03 0.85
C LEU A 362 15.35 30.04 0.05
N ALA A 363 15.57 29.82 -1.25
CA ALA A 363 16.32 30.73 -2.12
C ALA A 363 15.63 32.08 -2.24
N ARG A 364 14.31 32.12 -2.43
CA ARG A 364 13.50 33.33 -2.50
C ARG A 364 13.64 34.18 -1.25
N PHE A 365 13.53 33.55 -0.07
CA PHE A 365 13.49 34.27 1.19
C PHE A 365 14.90 34.68 1.66
N SER A 366 15.90 33.85 1.47
CA SER A 366 17.28 34.16 1.87
C SER A 366 17.86 35.41 1.15
N GLN A 367 17.43 35.68 -0.10
CA GLN A 367 17.83 36.88 -0.84
C GLN A 367 17.35 38.19 -0.19
N GLN A 368 16.38 38.15 0.71
CA GLN A 368 15.83 39.32 1.39
C GLN A 368 16.56 39.65 2.69
N LEU A 369 17.50 38.81 3.10
CA LEU A 369 18.18 38.91 4.39
C LEU A 369 19.67 39.20 4.24
N GLY A 370 20.22 39.87 5.23
CA GLY A 370 21.67 40.15 5.31
C GLY A 370 22.47 38.94 5.83
N THR A 371 23.78 38.99 5.58
CA THR A 371 24.71 37.91 5.97
C THR A 371 24.64 37.57 7.49
N LEU A 372 24.44 38.57 8.34
CA LEU A 372 24.36 38.36 9.79
C LEU A 372 23.06 37.61 10.18
N GLU A 373 21.96 37.98 9.56
CA GLU A 373 20.65 37.31 9.78
C GLU A 373 20.68 35.87 9.30
N ILE A 374 21.33 35.61 8.17
CA ILE A 374 21.51 34.24 7.63
C ILE A 374 22.33 33.41 8.63
N ARG A 375 23.45 33.91 9.12
CA ARG A 375 24.27 33.22 10.13
C ARG A 375 23.52 32.94 11.42
N GLU A 376 22.68 33.87 11.86
CA GLU A 376 21.89 33.67 13.08
C GLU A 376 20.80 32.62 12.85
N ALA A 377 20.17 32.58 11.68
CA ALA A 377 19.23 31.52 11.30
C ALA A 377 19.91 30.13 11.26
N GLU A 378 21.13 30.03 10.73
CA GLU A 378 21.95 28.83 10.74
C GLU A 378 22.23 28.34 12.17
N ARG A 379 22.59 29.26 13.07
CA ARG A 379 22.80 28.92 14.50
C ARG A 379 21.51 28.40 15.16
N LEU A 380 20.37 29.02 14.89
CA LEU A 380 19.07 28.55 15.40
C LEU A 380 18.72 27.18 14.85
N ARG A 381 18.95 26.93 13.53
CA ARG A 381 18.78 25.62 12.90
C ARG A 381 19.63 24.55 13.59
N ASP A 382 20.92 24.83 13.77
CA ASP A 382 21.85 23.87 14.38
C ASP A 382 21.48 23.58 15.85
N SER A 383 20.99 24.60 16.57
CA SER A 383 20.44 24.42 17.92
C SER A 383 19.18 23.56 17.91
N PHE A 384 18.28 23.76 16.95
CA PHE A 384 17.07 22.94 16.78
C PHE A 384 17.44 21.47 16.48
N LEU A 385 18.38 21.24 15.55
CA LEU A 385 18.88 19.90 15.21
C LEU A 385 19.52 19.19 16.41
N HIS A 386 20.20 19.92 17.27
CA HIS A 386 20.80 19.36 18.49
C HIS A 386 19.74 18.96 19.52
N GLN A 387 18.67 19.75 19.65
CA GLN A 387 17.58 19.48 20.60
C GLN A 387 16.61 18.42 20.08
N HIS A 388 16.40 18.36 18.78
CA HIS A 388 15.49 17.49 18.07
C HIS A 388 16.23 16.77 16.95
N PRO A 389 17.03 15.74 17.23
CA PRO A 389 17.74 15.00 16.19
C PRO A 389 16.74 14.31 15.25
N ILE A 390 17.09 14.27 13.97
CA ILE A 390 16.26 13.58 12.96
C ILE A 390 16.19 12.10 13.35
N PRO A 391 14.99 11.50 13.47
CA PRO A 391 14.84 10.07 13.74
C PRO A 391 15.57 9.22 12.68
N ALA A 392 16.15 8.10 13.09
CA ALA A 392 16.95 7.24 12.21
C ALA A 392 16.17 6.80 10.94
N GLU A 393 14.91 6.45 11.11
CA GLU A 393 13.96 6.10 10.03
C GLU A 393 13.75 7.22 9.00
N GLN A 394 13.88 8.48 9.42
CA GLN A 394 13.80 9.64 8.51
C GLN A 394 15.17 10.06 7.97
N GLN A 395 16.25 9.78 8.69
CA GLN A 395 17.61 10.03 8.20
C GLN A 395 17.90 9.30 6.89
N GLN A 396 17.36 8.10 6.70
CA GLN A 396 17.52 7.33 5.47
C GLN A 396 16.99 8.10 4.26
N TYR A 397 15.81 8.71 4.37
CA TYR A 397 15.22 9.53 3.29
C TYR A 397 16.02 10.82 3.06
N PHE A 398 16.44 11.47 4.14
CA PHE A 398 17.28 12.67 4.04
C PHE A 398 18.59 12.36 3.28
N TYR A 399 19.28 11.28 3.60
CA TYR A 399 20.49 10.87 2.91
C TYR A 399 20.23 10.48 1.45
N PHE A 400 19.11 9.82 1.18
CA PHE A 400 18.70 9.48 -0.17
C PHE A 400 18.49 10.74 -1.04
N TYR A 401 17.65 11.66 -0.61
CA TYR A 401 17.41 12.90 -1.36
C TYR A 401 18.66 13.77 -1.49
N LYS A 402 19.54 13.71 -0.51
CA LYS A 402 20.85 14.39 -0.61
C LYS A 402 21.71 13.78 -1.71
N ALA A 403 21.70 12.46 -1.88
CA ALA A 403 22.36 11.78 -2.99
C ALA A 403 21.76 12.21 -4.33
N GLU A 404 20.42 12.18 -4.46
CA GLU A 404 19.70 12.62 -5.68
C GLU A 404 20.09 14.05 -6.12
N SER A 405 20.35 14.94 -5.17
CA SER A 405 20.72 16.33 -5.49
C SER A 405 22.01 16.47 -6.30
N PHE A 406 22.90 15.49 -6.24
CA PHE A 406 24.13 15.48 -7.05
C PHE A 406 23.92 14.92 -8.47
N LEU A 407 22.79 14.25 -8.71
CA LEU A 407 22.47 13.58 -9.97
C LEU A 407 21.42 14.34 -10.80
N SER A 408 20.92 15.46 -10.31
CA SER A 408 19.84 16.25 -10.93
C SER A 408 20.23 17.03 -12.20
N ASP A 409 21.53 17.14 -12.51
CA ASP A 409 22.00 17.85 -13.70
C ASP A 409 22.08 16.90 -14.92
N GLU A 410 21.75 17.42 -16.12
CA GLU A 410 21.77 16.68 -17.40
C GLU A 410 23.13 16.04 -17.76
N LYS A 411 24.22 16.43 -17.10
CA LYS A 411 25.55 15.83 -17.27
C LYS A 411 26.06 15.33 -15.93
N THR A 412 25.73 14.08 -15.63
CA THR A 412 26.27 13.40 -14.46
C THR A 412 27.77 13.19 -14.60
N THR A 413 28.58 13.91 -13.85
CA THR A 413 30.04 13.75 -13.82
C THR A 413 30.45 12.63 -12.88
N GLN A 414 31.68 12.11 -13.04
CA GLN A 414 32.24 11.11 -12.12
C GLN A 414 32.30 11.61 -10.67
N GLU A 415 32.60 12.90 -10.49
CA GLU A 415 32.63 13.54 -9.17
C GLU A 415 31.22 13.60 -8.53
N ALA A 416 30.20 13.93 -9.33
CA ALA A 416 28.81 13.91 -8.88
C ALA A 416 28.37 12.49 -8.46
N LEU A 417 28.72 11.47 -9.24
CA LEU A 417 28.44 10.06 -8.90
C LEU A 417 29.13 9.64 -7.59
N GLN A 418 30.39 10.03 -7.38
CA GLN A 418 31.10 9.73 -6.12
C GLN A 418 30.50 10.45 -4.92
N ALA A 419 30.06 11.70 -5.10
CA ALA A 419 29.35 12.44 -4.06
C ALA A 419 28.00 11.80 -3.72
N ALA A 420 27.22 11.41 -4.72
CA ALA A 420 25.96 10.69 -4.55
C ALA A 420 26.15 9.33 -3.86
N GLU A 421 27.15 8.55 -4.29
CA GLU A 421 27.51 7.27 -3.68
C GLU A 421 27.65 7.38 -2.16
N ALA A 422 28.41 8.36 -1.68
CA ALA A 422 28.67 8.53 -0.26
C ALA A 422 27.38 8.75 0.57
N TRP A 423 26.36 9.38 -0.02
CA TRP A 423 25.07 9.61 0.63
C TRP A 423 24.10 8.44 0.46
N TYR A 424 24.10 7.77 -0.71
CA TYR A 424 23.33 6.55 -0.90
C TYR A 424 23.79 5.44 0.05
N VAL A 425 25.09 5.28 0.27
CA VAL A 425 25.63 4.31 1.24
C VAL A 425 25.07 4.57 2.64
N LYS A 426 25.11 5.81 3.12
CA LYS A 426 24.54 6.18 4.42
C LYS A 426 23.03 5.89 4.50
N SER A 427 22.29 6.14 3.43
CA SER A 427 20.86 5.85 3.36
C SER A 427 20.59 4.34 3.36
N ALA A 428 21.35 3.59 2.58
CA ALA A 428 21.25 2.13 2.47
C ALA A 428 21.62 1.41 3.79
N GLU A 429 22.64 1.92 4.52
CA GLU A 429 23.03 1.44 5.86
C GLU A 429 21.94 1.63 6.93
N LEU A 430 20.95 2.48 6.65
CA LEU A 430 19.75 2.66 7.46
C LEU A 430 18.53 1.89 6.93
N GLY A 431 18.71 0.99 5.95
CA GLY A 431 17.66 0.12 5.44
C GLY A 431 16.88 0.63 4.24
N HIS A 432 17.25 1.78 3.65
CA HIS A 432 16.51 2.37 2.53
C HIS A 432 16.64 1.56 1.24
N GLU A 433 15.58 0.82 0.87
CA GLU A 433 15.57 -0.10 -0.28
C GLU A 433 15.95 0.60 -1.60
N ILE A 434 15.38 1.79 -1.88
CA ILE A 434 15.64 2.50 -3.12
C ILE A 434 17.10 2.94 -3.20
N ALA A 435 17.71 3.38 -2.09
CA ALA A 435 19.13 3.72 -2.06
C ALA A 435 20.02 2.52 -2.38
N MET A 436 19.68 1.32 -1.89
CA MET A 436 20.38 0.09 -2.23
C MET A 436 20.27 -0.24 -3.72
N ARG A 437 19.09 -0.01 -4.32
CA ARG A 437 18.86 -0.19 -5.76
C ARG A 437 19.70 0.78 -6.59
N GLU A 438 19.72 2.05 -6.19
CA GLU A 438 20.51 3.07 -6.89
C GLU A 438 22.02 2.79 -6.78
N LEU A 439 22.51 2.30 -5.64
CA LEU A 439 23.89 1.84 -5.50
C LEU A 439 24.23 0.71 -6.50
N VAL A 440 23.34 -0.26 -6.67
CA VAL A 440 23.54 -1.32 -7.68
C VAL A 440 23.62 -0.73 -9.09
N ASN A 441 22.75 0.22 -9.41
CA ASN A 441 22.70 0.89 -10.71
C ASN A 441 24.01 1.66 -10.99
N ILE A 442 24.45 2.51 -10.05
CA ILE A 442 25.66 3.33 -10.25
C ILE A 442 26.95 2.50 -10.24
N TYR A 443 27.00 1.38 -9.51
CA TYR A 443 28.16 0.48 -9.53
C TYR A 443 28.22 -0.37 -10.79
N GLY A 444 27.09 -0.62 -11.44
CA GLY A 444 27.00 -1.25 -12.75
C GLY A 444 27.35 -0.32 -13.91
N ALA A 445 27.38 0.99 -13.68
CA ALA A 445 27.75 1.97 -14.69
C ALA A 445 29.27 1.92 -14.97
N GLU A 446 29.66 2.09 -16.23
CA GLU A 446 31.07 2.07 -16.67
C GLU A 446 31.95 3.06 -15.89
N GLN A 447 31.36 4.17 -15.41
CA GLN A 447 32.07 5.27 -14.74
C GLN A 447 32.56 4.91 -13.34
N LEU A 448 31.89 4.03 -12.58
CA LEU A 448 32.32 3.63 -11.25
C LEU A 448 32.85 2.21 -11.18
N ASN A 449 32.24 1.27 -11.91
CA ASN A 449 32.66 -0.13 -12.05
C ASN A 449 33.23 -0.76 -10.77
N LYS A 450 32.42 -0.87 -9.72
CA LYS A 450 32.81 -1.43 -8.41
C LYS A 450 32.11 -2.78 -8.18
N PRO A 451 32.60 -3.91 -8.73
CA PRO A 451 31.90 -5.19 -8.72
C PRO A 451 31.68 -5.77 -7.31
N ILE A 452 32.61 -5.57 -6.39
CA ILE A 452 32.47 -6.05 -5.00
C ILE A 452 31.29 -5.34 -4.33
N GLN A 453 31.21 -4.02 -4.41
CA GLN A 453 30.13 -3.21 -3.82
C GLN A 453 28.78 -3.53 -4.50
N MET A 454 28.79 -3.67 -5.81
CA MET A 454 27.60 -4.09 -6.58
C MET A 454 27.08 -5.46 -6.09
N PHE A 455 27.96 -6.41 -5.86
CA PHE A 455 27.60 -7.73 -5.33
C PHE A 455 27.06 -7.63 -3.90
N ILE A 456 27.67 -6.82 -3.02
CA ILE A 456 27.22 -6.61 -1.64
C ILE A 456 25.78 -6.08 -1.62
N TRP A 457 25.53 -4.96 -2.26
CA TRP A 457 24.20 -4.31 -2.19
C TRP A 457 23.12 -5.11 -2.91
N SER A 458 23.43 -5.75 -4.03
CA SER A 458 22.48 -6.63 -4.70
C SER A 458 22.15 -7.88 -3.89
N SER A 459 23.10 -8.42 -3.12
CA SER A 459 22.87 -9.56 -2.23
C SER A 459 22.00 -9.16 -1.04
N LEU A 460 22.20 -7.98 -0.44
CA LEU A 460 21.37 -7.43 0.62
C LEU A 460 19.94 -7.19 0.13
N LEU A 461 19.75 -6.59 -1.05
CA LEU A 461 18.43 -6.41 -1.66
C LEU A 461 17.70 -7.75 -1.83
N LEU A 462 18.40 -8.77 -2.33
CA LEU A 462 17.78 -10.08 -2.55
C LEU A 462 17.39 -10.76 -1.23
N ARG A 463 18.23 -10.65 -0.20
CA ARG A 463 17.98 -11.27 1.12
C ARG A 463 16.80 -10.62 1.85
N HIS A 464 16.70 -9.29 1.84
CA HIS A 464 15.72 -8.56 2.65
C HIS A 464 14.42 -8.25 1.91
N PHE A 465 14.50 -7.95 0.61
CA PHE A 465 13.33 -7.55 -0.20
C PHE A 465 12.94 -8.62 -1.24
N GLY A 466 13.65 -9.76 -1.26
CA GLY A 466 13.34 -10.91 -2.11
C GLY A 466 13.42 -10.61 -3.61
N LYS A 467 12.74 -11.44 -4.39
CA LYS A 467 12.76 -11.30 -5.85
C LYS A 467 12.14 -9.99 -6.39
N TYR A 468 11.34 -9.31 -5.59
CA TYR A 468 10.72 -8.03 -5.96
C TYR A 468 11.62 -6.82 -5.67
N GLY A 469 12.63 -6.97 -4.83
CA GLY A 469 13.61 -5.93 -4.52
C GLY A 469 14.56 -5.59 -5.68
N MET A 470 14.60 -6.41 -6.75
CA MET A 470 15.50 -6.22 -7.88
C MET A 470 14.80 -6.41 -9.22
N ASN A 471 15.02 -5.49 -10.16
CA ASN A 471 14.59 -5.65 -11.56
C ASN A 471 15.56 -6.58 -12.34
N SER A 472 15.21 -6.87 -13.61
CA SER A 472 16.00 -7.77 -14.47
C SER A 472 17.42 -7.27 -14.71
N ALA A 473 17.63 -5.95 -14.86
CA ALA A 473 18.94 -5.35 -15.06
C ALA A 473 19.83 -5.51 -13.81
N GLN A 474 19.27 -5.26 -12.62
CA GLN A 474 19.98 -5.40 -11.36
C GLN A 474 20.39 -6.86 -11.08
N ARG A 475 19.54 -7.84 -11.44
CA ARG A 475 19.90 -9.27 -11.37
C ARG A 475 21.02 -9.64 -12.34
N LEU A 476 20.99 -9.06 -13.54
CA LEU A 476 22.09 -9.23 -14.50
C LEU A 476 23.38 -8.66 -13.94
N HIS A 477 23.34 -7.46 -13.34
CA HIS A 477 24.50 -6.84 -12.68
C HIS A 477 25.05 -7.72 -11.55
N GLN A 478 24.18 -8.28 -10.69
CA GLN A 478 24.61 -9.21 -9.63
C GLN A 478 25.33 -10.45 -10.20
N ASN A 479 24.75 -11.08 -11.22
CA ASN A 479 25.34 -12.26 -11.84
C ASN A 479 26.67 -11.93 -12.51
N THR A 480 26.76 -10.79 -13.19
CA THR A 480 27.99 -10.31 -13.81
C THR A 480 29.05 -10.03 -12.74
N ALA A 481 28.70 -9.32 -11.67
CA ALA A 481 29.60 -9.07 -10.55
C ALA A 481 30.15 -10.37 -9.98
N LYS A 482 29.25 -11.33 -9.68
CA LYS A 482 29.65 -12.64 -9.12
C LYS A 482 30.61 -13.39 -10.02
N SER A 483 30.45 -13.33 -11.36
CA SER A 483 31.30 -14.01 -12.31
C SER A 483 32.69 -13.36 -12.49
N CYS A 484 32.81 -12.07 -12.12
CA CYS A 484 34.06 -11.33 -12.21
C CYS A 484 34.91 -11.36 -10.93
N LEU A 485 34.35 -11.83 -9.79
CA LEU A 485 35.04 -11.86 -8.51
C LEU A 485 35.78 -13.16 -8.27
N THR A 486 36.96 -13.05 -7.67
CA THR A 486 37.74 -14.19 -7.17
C THR A 486 37.12 -14.77 -5.89
N GLU A 487 37.48 -16.00 -5.53
CA GLU A 487 37.02 -16.64 -4.28
C GLU A 487 37.32 -15.79 -3.04
N SER A 488 38.49 -15.14 -2.98
CA SER A 488 38.87 -14.26 -1.87
C SER A 488 38.05 -12.98 -1.81
N GLU A 489 37.70 -12.41 -2.96
CA GLU A 489 36.83 -11.23 -3.04
C GLU A 489 35.39 -11.56 -2.66
N LEU A 490 34.88 -12.73 -3.06
CA LEU A 490 33.57 -13.24 -2.65
C LEU A 490 33.51 -13.46 -1.13
N ALA A 491 34.54 -14.08 -0.53
CA ALA A 491 34.62 -14.26 0.92
C ALA A 491 34.67 -12.92 1.68
N TYR A 492 35.41 -11.94 1.15
CA TYR A 492 35.42 -10.58 1.69
C TYR A 492 34.03 -9.92 1.58
N ALA A 493 33.38 -10.03 0.43
CA ALA A 493 32.04 -9.46 0.22
C ALA A 493 31.01 -10.08 1.19
N GLU A 494 31.01 -11.40 1.39
CA GLU A 494 30.12 -12.06 2.35
C GLU A 494 30.35 -11.57 3.78
N THR A 495 31.60 -11.36 4.19
CA THR A 495 31.91 -10.77 5.51
C THR A 495 31.32 -9.36 5.65
N GLN A 496 31.40 -8.53 4.61
CA GLN A 496 30.80 -7.19 4.61
C GLN A 496 29.28 -7.26 4.65
N ILE A 497 28.66 -8.18 3.92
CA ILE A 497 27.20 -8.40 3.94
C ILE A 497 26.74 -8.72 5.36
N GLU A 498 27.38 -9.67 6.05
CA GLU A 498 27.04 -10.04 7.43
C GLU A 498 27.18 -8.86 8.40
N ALA A 499 28.23 -8.04 8.25
CA ALA A 499 28.46 -6.86 9.06
C ALA A 499 27.34 -5.81 8.86
N ILE A 500 26.95 -5.55 7.61
CA ILE A 500 25.86 -4.61 7.28
C ILE A 500 24.51 -5.17 7.76
N GLU A 501 24.24 -6.46 7.55
CA GLU A 501 23.00 -7.10 8.03
C GLU A 501 22.82 -6.95 9.54
N THR A 502 23.90 -7.09 10.30
CA THR A 502 23.86 -6.89 11.76
C THR A 502 23.45 -5.45 12.13
N GLN A 503 23.82 -4.46 11.33
CA GLN A 503 23.44 -3.06 11.53
C GLN A 503 22.01 -2.77 11.05
N LEU A 504 21.56 -3.47 9.99
CA LEU A 504 20.23 -3.29 9.39
C LEU A 504 19.10 -3.92 10.21
N THR A 505 19.37 -4.99 10.96
CA THR A 505 18.34 -5.76 11.69
C THR A 505 17.40 -4.90 12.53
N PRO A 506 17.85 -3.87 13.29
CA PRO A 506 16.95 -3.01 14.05
C PRO A 506 15.96 -2.20 13.20
N TYR A 507 16.34 -1.86 11.96
CA TYR A 507 15.53 -1.04 11.04
C TYR A 507 14.54 -1.88 10.25
N LEU A 508 14.92 -3.12 9.90
CA LEU A 508 14.07 -4.05 9.13
C LEU A 508 12.99 -4.73 9.99
N GLU A 509 13.17 -4.78 11.30
CA GLU A 509 12.17 -5.30 12.25
C GLU A 509 11.10 -4.27 12.62
N SER A 510 11.35 -2.98 12.43
CA SER A 510 10.39 -1.91 12.72
C SER A 510 9.27 -1.79 11.66
N ASP A 511 9.48 -2.33 10.45
CA ASP A 511 8.52 -2.30 9.33
C ASP A 511 7.70 -3.61 9.18
N ARG A 512 7.82 -4.55 10.12
CA ARG A 512 7.03 -5.78 10.21
C ARG A 512 5.96 -5.69 11.31
#